data_9551c32eb2a0bf422c05f7a528fb541b
#
_entry.id   9551c32eb2a0bf422c05f7a528fb541b
#
_cell.length_a   1.000
_cell.length_b   1.000
_cell.length_c   1.000
_cell.angle_alpha   90.00
_cell.angle_beta   90.00
_cell.angle_gamma   90.00
#
_symmetry.space_group_name_H-M   'P 1'
#
loop_
_entity.id
_entity.type
_entity.pdbx_description
1 polymer ?
#
loop_
_entity_poly.entity_id
_entity_poly.type
_entity_poly.pdbx_seq_one_letter_code
_entity_poly.pdbx_strand_id
1 'polypeptide(L)'
;DCLQLEIGGCLSLFRGLDALLLEVASGIGSRGYRVRYGLASTPKAAWLLSFANHDTAMAIQQPLAERLSPLPLNLLEEFAATVDSLRRAGLHTLGDVLALPPAALGRRCGRAFTLFLQQLLGQREDLRADYHPPATFSDEYWFGYEVKTNDELLPAVQHLLQSLCRFLRNTQLQTSEINWQLVGIHHQLQEV
;
A
#
# COMPACT_ATOMS: atom_id res chain seq x y z
N ASP A 1 -2.51 1.80 7.43
CA ASP A 1 -1.98 2.27 6.14
C ASP A 1 -1.99 1.13 5.13
N CYS A 2 -2.29 1.42 3.87
CA CYS A 2 -2.36 0.45 2.79
C CYS A 2 -1.62 1.01 1.57
N LEU A 3 -0.80 0.17 0.93
CA LEU A 3 -0.16 0.44 -0.34
C LEU A 3 -0.76 -0.45 -1.42
N GLN A 4 -1.06 0.10 -2.57
CA GLN A 4 -1.56 -0.64 -3.73
C GLN A 4 -0.54 -0.57 -4.86
N LEU A 5 -0.26 -1.71 -5.46
CA LEU A 5 0.69 -1.83 -6.56
C LEU A 5 -0.01 -2.51 -7.74
N GLU A 6 0.13 -1.95 -8.93
CA GLU A 6 -0.16 -2.67 -10.17
C GLU A 6 1.07 -3.53 -10.49
N ILE A 7 0.87 -4.83 -10.63
CA ILE A 7 1.97 -5.80 -10.80
C ILE A 7 1.88 -6.60 -12.11
N GLY A 8 0.77 -6.51 -12.84
CA GLY A 8 0.55 -7.31 -14.05
C GLY A 8 1.62 -7.10 -15.12
N GLY A 9 2.04 -5.85 -15.30
CA GLY A 9 3.05 -5.50 -16.31
C GLY A 9 4.49 -5.92 -15.95
N CYS A 10 4.78 -6.23 -14.68
CA CYS A 10 6.15 -6.54 -14.26
C CYS A 10 6.40 -8.01 -13.91
N LEU A 11 5.40 -8.89 -13.99
CA LEU A 11 5.53 -10.30 -13.61
C LEU A 11 6.65 -11.05 -14.36
N SER A 12 6.88 -10.71 -15.63
CA SER A 12 7.96 -11.32 -16.41
C SER A 12 9.37 -10.94 -15.91
N LEU A 13 9.53 -9.75 -15.35
CA LEU A 13 10.81 -9.30 -14.77
C LEU A 13 11.18 -10.08 -13.52
N PHE A 14 10.18 -10.50 -12.75
CA PHE A 14 10.35 -11.21 -11.48
C PHE A 14 10.19 -12.73 -11.61
N ARG A 15 10.16 -13.28 -12.83
CA ARG A 15 9.99 -14.73 -13.08
C ARG A 15 8.66 -15.27 -12.55
N GLY A 16 7.66 -14.43 -12.44
CA GLY A 16 6.31 -14.77 -12.01
C GLY A 16 5.90 -14.16 -10.66
N LEU A 17 4.66 -14.43 -10.30
CA LEU A 17 4.01 -13.83 -9.14
C LEU A 17 4.63 -14.28 -7.81
N ASP A 18 4.92 -15.56 -7.65
CA ASP A 18 5.45 -16.11 -6.39
C ASP A 18 6.82 -15.50 -6.06
N ALA A 19 7.69 -15.37 -7.06
CA ALA A 19 9.00 -14.76 -6.87
C ALA A 19 8.89 -13.27 -6.53
N LEU A 20 7.98 -12.55 -7.18
CA LEU A 20 7.69 -11.14 -6.86
C LEU A 20 7.21 -10.98 -5.41
N LEU A 21 6.25 -11.82 -4.99
CA LEU A 21 5.69 -11.74 -3.62
C LEU A 21 6.75 -12.07 -2.57
N LEU A 22 7.62 -13.04 -2.81
CA LEU A 22 8.73 -13.35 -1.92
C LEU A 22 9.70 -12.19 -1.79
N GLU A 23 10.04 -11.54 -2.90
CA GLU A 23 10.95 -10.39 -2.90
C GLU A 23 10.35 -9.20 -2.15
N VAL A 24 9.07 -8.89 -2.39
CA VAL A 24 8.34 -7.83 -1.67
C VAL A 24 8.28 -8.15 -0.17
N ALA A 25 7.89 -9.36 0.21
CA ALA A 25 7.80 -9.77 1.60
C ALA A 25 9.15 -9.71 2.32
N SER A 26 10.21 -10.18 1.66
CA SER A 26 11.59 -10.11 2.18
C SER A 26 12.07 -8.67 2.34
N GLY A 27 11.84 -7.82 1.31
CA GLY A 27 12.25 -6.42 1.34
C GLY A 27 11.54 -5.60 2.42
N ILE A 28 10.27 -5.88 2.68
CA ILE A 28 9.50 -5.22 3.75
C ILE A 28 9.88 -5.79 5.11
N GLY A 29 10.05 -7.12 5.21
CA GLY A 29 10.46 -7.80 6.43
C GLY A 29 11.84 -7.36 6.92
N SER A 30 12.80 -7.14 6.01
CA SER A 30 14.14 -6.63 6.36
C SER A 30 14.12 -5.22 6.96
N ARG A 31 13.03 -4.47 6.76
CA ARG A 31 12.79 -3.16 7.37
C ARG A 31 11.98 -3.23 8.68
N GLY A 32 11.73 -4.43 9.20
CA GLY A 32 11.00 -4.65 10.45
C GLY A 32 9.47 -4.59 10.34
N TYR A 33 8.91 -4.50 9.14
CA TYR A 33 7.46 -4.46 8.95
C TYR A 33 6.87 -5.85 8.69
N ARG A 34 5.68 -6.08 9.21
CA ARG A 34 4.84 -7.21 8.83
C ARG A 34 3.77 -6.75 7.86
N VAL A 35 3.60 -7.47 6.78
CA VAL A 35 2.66 -7.15 5.72
C VAL A 35 1.65 -8.27 5.52
N ARG A 36 0.41 -7.89 5.30
CA ARG A 36 -0.63 -8.74 4.70
C ARG A 36 -0.92 -8.20 3.31
N TYR A 37 -1.15 -9.07 2.37
CA TYR A 37 -1.46 -8.67 1.01
C TYR A 37 -2.68 -9.41 0.48
N GLY A 38 -3.42 -8.75 -0.39
CA GLY A 38 -4.51 -9.31 -1.17
C GLY A 38 -4.23 -9.09 -2.65
N LEU A 39 -4.56 -10.06 -3.47
CA LEU A 39 -4.31 -10.08 -4.90
C LEU A 39 -5.64 -10.13 -5.65
N ALA A 40 -5.89 -9.18 -6.54
CA ALA A 40 -7.11 -9.17 -7.35
C ALA A 40 -6.92 -8.37 -8.63
N SER A 41 -7.88 -8.49 -9.54
CA SER A 41 -7.94 -7.69 -10.77
C SER A 41 -8.44 -6.27 -10.55
N THR A 42 -8.92 -5.94 -9.35
CA THR A 42 -9.39 -4.59 -9.01
C THR A 42 -8.76 -4.10 -7.72
N PRO A 43 -8.48 -2.78 -7.60
CA PRO A 43 -7.88 -2.19 -6.40
C PRO A 43 -8.71 -2.44 -5.14
N LYS A 44 -10.04 -2.28 -5.22
CA LYS A 44 -10.95 -2.50 -4.09
C LYS A 44 -10.96 -3.95 -3.61
N ALA A 45 -10.94 -4.89 -4.55
CA ALA A 45 -10.93 -6.31 -4.20
C ALA A 45 -9.58 -6.71 -3.58
N ALA A 46 -8.46 -6.25 -4.13
CA ALA A 46 -7.14 -6.49 -3.56
C ALA A 46 -7.06 -5.96 -2.12
N TRP A 47 -7.57 -4.74 -1.89
CA TRP A 47 -7.64 -4.16 -0.56
C TRP A 47 -8.48 -5.01 0.41
N LEU A 48 -9.70 -5.40 0.05
CA LEU A 48 -10.55 -6.23 0.90
C LEU A 48 -9.94 -7.60 1.17
N LEU A 49 -9.34 -8.25 0.17
CA LEU A 49 -8.70 -9.54 0.32
C LEU A 49 -7.45 -9.49 1.21
N SER A 50 -6.82 -8.33 1.37
CA SER A 50 -5.71 -8.18 2.32
C SER A 50 -6.12 -8.36 3.79
N PHE A 51 -7.41 -8.28 4.09
CA PHE A 51 -7.95 -8.61 5.42
C PHE A 51 -8.31 -10.09 5.57
N ALA A 52 -8.43 -10.84 4.48
CA ALA A 52 -8.57 -12.29 4.52
C ALA A 52 -7.20 -12.92 4.85
N ASN A 53 -7.21 -13.92 5.72
CA ASN A 53 -5.98 -14.45 6.30
C ASN A 53 -5.14 -15.33 5.37
N HIS A 54 -5.24 -15.38 4.11
CA HIS A 54 -4.37 -16.18 3.21
C HIS A 54 -4.68 -15.93 1.73
N ASP A 55 -4.14 -14.85 1.19
CA ASP A 55 -4.11 -14.75 -0.26
C ASP A 55 -2.79 -15.38 -0.78
N THR A 56 -2.92 -16.43 -1.56
CA THR A 56 -1.79 -17.10 -2.23
C THR A 56 -1.89 -16.88 -3.72
N ALA A 57 -0.79 -17.03 -4.44
CA ALA A 57 -0.81 -16.98 -5.91
C ALA A 57 -1.80 -17.98 -6.53
N MET A 58 -2.05 -19.13 -5.89
CA MET A 58 -3.06 -20.08 -6.32
C MET A 58 -4.50 -19.57 -6.17
N ALA A 59 -4.76 -18.69 -5.20
CA ALA A 59 -6.10 -18.14 -4.99
C ALA A 59 -6.57 -17.27 -6.15
N ILE A 60 -5.64 -16.67 -6.93
CA ILE A 60 -6.00 -15.87 -8.12
C ILE A 60 -6.74 -16.66 -9.19
N GLN A 61 -6.56 -17.97 -9.24
CA GLN A 61 -7.24 -18.84 -10.22
C GLN A 61 -8.74 -19.00 -9.91
N GLN A 62 -9.16 -18.71 -8.68
CA GLN A 62 -10.57 -18.79 -8.30
C GLN A 62 -11.32 -17.52 -8.76
N PRO A 63 -12.60 -17.64 -9.13
CA PRO A 63 -13.44 -16.48 -9.44
C PRO A 63 -13.43 -15.44 -8.32
N LEU A 64 -13.28 -14.17 -8.66
CA LEU A 64 -13.19 -13.09 -7.69
C LEU A 64 -14.39 -13.06 -6.73
N ALA A 65 -15.59 -13.28 -7.24
CA ALA A 65 -16.81 -13.31 -6.42
C ALA A 65 -16.77 -14.40 -5.34
N GLU A 66 -16.22 -15.59 -5.65
CA GLU A 66 -16.10 -16.69 -4.70
C GLU A 66 -15.10 -16.35 -3.59
N ARG A 67 -13.98 -15.70 -3.94
CA ARG A 67 -12.96 -15.26 -2.98
C ARG A 67 -13.48 -14.16 -2.06
N LEU A 68 -14.33 -13.26 -2.56
CA LEU A 68 -14.93 -12.19 -1.80
C LEU A 68 -16.11 -12.66 -0.92
N SER A 69 -16.79 -13.74 -1.33
CA SER A 69 -18.00 -14.23 -0.66
C SER A 69 -17.89 -14.42 0.86
N PRO A 70 -16.80 -15.01 1.41
CA PRO A 70 -16.70 -15.25 2.86
C PRO A 70 -16.38 -13.98 3.66
N LEU A 71 -16.04 -12.86 3.00
CA LEU A 71 -15.63 -11.66 3.69
C LEU A 71 -16.81 -11.02 4.46
N PRO A 72 -16.63 -10.70 5.74
CA PRO A 72 -17.68 -10.10 6.54
C PRO A 72 -17.91 -8.63 6.15
N LEU A 73 -19.17 -8.19 6.18
CA LEU A 73 -19.57 -6.84 5.80
C LEU A 73 -18.99 -5.74 6.69
N ASN A 74 -18.57 -6.04 7.91
CA ASN A 74 -17.96 -5.05 8.81
C ASN A 74 -16.62 -4.49 8.31
N LEU A 75 -16.00 -5.10 7.32
CA LEU A 75 -14.82 -4.53 6.64
C LEU A 75 -15.15 -3.28 5.82
N LEU A 76 -16.42 -3.05 5.51
CA LEU A 76 -16.91 -1.90 4.74
C LEU A 76 -17.25 -0.71 5.66
N GLU A 77 -16.27 -0.21 6.40
CA GLU A 77 -16.45 0.87 7.39
C GLU A 77 -17.03 2.14 6.76
N GLU A 78 -16.66 2.46 5.52
CA GLU A 78 -17.18 3.58 4.76
C GLU A 78 -18.73 3.53 4.61
N PHE A 79 -19.30 2.34 4.67
CA PHE A 79 -20.74 2.08 4.51
C PHE A 79 -21.41 1.58 5.81
N ALA A 80 -20.91 1.96 6.97
CA ALA A 80 -21.36 1.43 8.27
C ALA A 80 -22.89 1.41 8.43
N ALA A 81 -23.57 2.51 8.11
CA ALA A 81 -25.04 2.59 8.22
C ALA A 81 -25.75 1.61 7.26
N THR A 82 -25.22 1.43 6.04
CA THR A 82 -25.75 0.46 5.07
C THR A 82 -25.51 -0.97 5.56
N VAL A 83 -24.31 -1.24 6.05
CA VAL A 83 -23.90 -2.53 6.63
C VAL A 83 -24.80 -2.91 7.81
N ASP A 84 -25.09 -1.99 8.71
CA ASP A 84 -26.00 -2.23 9.85
C ASP A 84 -27.41 -2.56 9.39
N SER A 85 -27.90 -1.90 8.34
CA SER A 85 -29.20 -2.21 7.74
C SER A 85 -29.23 -3.60 7.10
N LEU A 86 -28.15 -4.00 6.41
CA LEU A 86 -28.02 -5.31 5.79
C LEU A 86 -27.92 -6.41 6.85
N ARG A 87 -27.13 -6.20 7.90
CA ARG A 87 -27.00 -7.15 9.03
C ARG A 87 -28.31 -7.38 9.77
N ARG A 88 -29.09 -6.33 9.99
CA ARG A 88 -30.46 -6.47 10.55
C ARG A 88 -31.40 -7.26 9.65
N ALA A 89 -31.12 -7.32 8.36
CA ALA A 89 -31.85 -8.16 7.42
C ALA A 89 -31.29 -9.59 7.27
N GLY A 90 -30.30 -9.96 8.11
CA GLY A 90 -29.70 -11.31 8.12
C GLY A 90 -28.56 -11.51 7.12
N LEU A 91 -28.07 -10.43 6.49
CA LEU A 91 -26.95 -10.50 5.54
C LEU A 91 -25.65 -10.14 6.30
N HIS A 92 -24.71 -11.04 6.34
CA HIS A 92 -23.49 -10.91 7.16
C HIS A 92 -22.20 -10.87 6.34
N THR A 93 -22.23 -11.43 5.13
CA THR A 93 -21.07 -11.56 4.25
C THR A 93 -21.28 -10.84 2.94
N LEU A 94 -20.18 -10.57 2.24
CA LEU A 94 -20.24 -10.06 0.86
C LEU A 94 -20.96 -11.03 -0.07
N GLY A 95 -20.83 -12.34 0.13
CA GLY A 95 -21.53 -13.35 -0.63
C GLY A 95 -23.05 -13.21 -0.54
N ASP A 96 -23.57 -12.96 0.67
CA ASP A 96 -25.00 -12.73 0.88
C ASP A 96 -25.50 -11.54 0.09
N VAL A 97 -24.70 -10.47 0.04
CA VAL A 97 -25.03 -9.24 -0.69
C VAL A 97 -24.93 -9.45 -2.21
N LEU A 98 -23.90 -10.13 -2.68
CA LEU A 98 -23.66 -10.38 -4.11
C LEU A 98 -24.70 -11.34 -4.69
N ALA A 99 -25.35 -12.16 -3.88
CA ALA A 99 -26.45 -13.02 -4.30
C ALA A 99 -27.77 -12.26 -4.55
N LEU A 100 -27.86 -10.99 -4.11
CA LEU A 100 -29.07 -10.19 -4.30
C LEU A 100 -29.16 -9.60 -5.71
N PRO A 101 -30.37 -9.46 -6.27
CA PRO A 101 -30.55 -8.78 -7.53
C PRO A 101 -30.05 -7.33 -7.49
N PRO A 102 -29.30 -6.85 -8.51
CA PRO A 102 -28.75 -5.48 -8.53
C PRO A 102 -29.79 -4.37 -8.32
N ALA A 103 -31.00 -4.56 -8.85
CA ALA A 103 -32.11 -3.61 -8.68
C ALA A 103 -32.60 -3.49 -7.23
N ALA A 104 -32.54 -4.58 -6.46
CA ALA A 104 -32.86 -4.57 -5.02
C ALA A 104 -31.79 -3.85 -4.21
N LEU A 105 -30.53 -4.09 -4.53
CA LEU A 105 -29.39 -3.40 -3.91
C LEU A 105 -29.44 -1.89 -4.15
N GLY A 106 -29.69 -1.45 -5.37
CA GLY A 106 -29.79 -0.02 -5.72
C GLY A 106 -30.86 0.73 -4.93
N ARG A 107 -32.03 0.12 -4.74
CA ARG A 107 -33.14 0.71 -3.96
C ARG A 107 -32.87 0.75 -2.45
N ARG A 108 -32.21 -0.25 -1.92
CA ARG A 108 -32.03 -0.42 -0.47
C ARG A 108 -30.74 0.23 0.04
N CYS A 109 -29.66 0.09 -0.70
CA CYS A 109 -28.32 0.48 -0.26
C CYS A 109 -27.83 1.80 -0.86
N GLY A 110 -28.56 2.33 -1.85
CA GLY A 110 -28.22 3.59 -2.51
C GLY A 110 -27.14 3.45 -3.60
N ARG A 111 -26.94 4.55 -4.31
CA ARG A 111 -26.06 4.60 -5.49
C ARG A 111 -24.58 4.40 -5.15
N ALA A 112 -24.11 4.98 -4.03
CA ALA A 112 -22.72 4.91 -3.64
C ALA A 112 -22.28 3.47 -3.36
N PHE A 113 -23.07 2.73 -2.59
CA PHE A 113 -22.80 1.32 -2.29
C PHE A 113 -22.85 0.44 -3.53
N THR A 114 -23.82 0.68 -4.42
CA THR A 114 -23.92 -0.05 -5.69
C THR A 114 -22.71 0.22 -6.59
N LEU A 115 -22.26 1.48 -6.69
CA LEU A 115 -21.05 1.85 -7.42
C LEU A 115 -19.81 1.15 -6.84
N PHE A 116 -19.69 1.14 -5.53
CA PHE A 116 -18.61 0.43 -4.84
C PHE A 116 -18.58 -1.06 -5.23
N LEU A 117 -19.72 -1.74 -5.22
CA LEU A 117 -19.79 -3.16 -5.61
C LEU A 117 -19.44 -3.37 -7.09
N GLN A 118 -19.87 -2.48 -7.98
CA GLN A 118 -19.51 -2.53 -9.40
C GLN A 118 -18.00 -2.38 -9.61
N GLN A 119 -17.37 -1.46 -8.90
CA GLN A 119 -15.91 -1.26 -8.93
C GLN A 119 -15.17 -2.44 -8.29
N LEU A 120 -15.70 -2.97 -7.20
CA LEU A 120 -15.17 -4.17 -6.53
C LEU A 120 -15.10 -5.37 -7.47
N LEU A 121 -16.16 -5.58 -8.27
CA LEU A 121 -16.27 -6.69 -9.21
C LEU A 121 -15.65 -6.40 -10.60
N GLY A 122 -15.05 -5.22 -10.80
CA GLY A 122 -14.48 -4.85 -12.09
C GLY A 122 -15.51 -4.53 -13.20
N GLN A 123 -16.77 -4.36 -12.83
CA GLN A 123 -17.84 -3.95 -13.76
C GLN A 123 -17.78 -2.45 -14.08
N ARG A 124 -17.03 -1.71 -13.28
CA ARG A 124 -16.76 -0.29 -13.46
C ARG A 124 -15.34 0.03 -13.04
N GLU A 125 -14.73 0.98 -13.74
CA GLU A 125 -13.37 1.43 -13.42
C GLU A 125 -13.30 2.06 -12.03
N ASP A 126 -12.22 1.76 -11.31
CA ASP A 126 -11.84 2.36 -10.04
C ASP A 126 -10.51 3.11 -10.24
N LEU A 127 -10.61 4.29 -10.84
CA LEU A 127 -9.43 5.13 -11.11
C LEU A 127 -8.81 5.59 -9.80
N ARG A 128 -7.53 5.31 -9.64
CA ARG A 128 -6.71 5.75 -8.51
C ARG A 128 -5.64 6.70 -9.01
N ALA A 129 -5.34 7.70 -8.20
CA ALA A 129 -4.20 8.55 -8.48
C ALA A 129 -2.92 7.76 -8.17
N ASP A 130 -1.97 7.81 -9.08
CA ASP A 130 -0.65 7.21 -8.86
C ASP A 130 0.12 8.00 -7.81
N TYR A 131 0.83 7.27 -6.96
CA TYR A 131 1.77 7.88 -6.03
C TYR A 131 3.02 8.28 -6.79
N HIS A 132 3.30 9.56 -6.79
CA HIS A 132 4.56 10.10 -7.30
C HIS A 132 5.42 10.49 -6.10
N PRO A 133 6.55 9.80 -5.88
CA PRO A 133 7.48 10.20 -4.83
C PRO A 133 7.95 11.63 -5.06
N PRO A 134 8.13 12.43 -3.99
CA PRO A 134 8.64 13.78 -4.13
C PRO A 134 10.02 13.75 -4.79
N ALA A 135 10.28 14.72 -5.67
CA ALA A 135 11.57 14.87 -6.32
C ALA A 135 12.68 15.41 -5.39
N THR A 136 12.32 15.70 -4.14
CA THR A 136 13.25 16.20 -3.12
C THR A 136 13.74 15.06 -2.25
N PHE A 137 15.05 15.05 -1.99
CA PHE A 137 15.69 14.15 -1.03
C PHE A 137 15.94 14.90 0.28
N SER A 138 15.58 14.29 1.40
CA SER A 138 15.98 14.73 2.74
C SER A 138 16.19 13.49 3.59
N ASP A 139 17.32 13.42 4.26
CA ASP A 139 17.67 12.31 5.15
C ASP A 139 18.47 12.87 6.30
N GLU A 140 18.48 12.19 7.45
CA GLU A 140 19.14 12.67 8.67
C GLU A 140 19.85 11.53 9.39
N TYR A 141 20.95 11.86 10.04
CA TYR A 141 21.71 10.94 10.84
C TYR A 141 21.86 11.49 12.27
N TRP A 142 21.45 10.71 13.24
CA TRP A 142 21.48 11.07 14.64
C TRP A 142 22.69 10.44 15.33
N PHE A 143 23.53 11.28 15.95
CA PHE A 143 24.62 10.81 16.80
C PHE A 143 24.11 10.59 18.22
N GLY A 144 24.43 9.43 18.83
CA GLY A 144 24.13 9.15 20.23
C GLY A 144 25.14 9.80 21.21
N TYR A 145 26.06 10.60 20.70
CA TYR A 145 27.14 11.25 21.45
C TYR A 145 27.51 12.60 20.82
N GLU A 146 28.25 13.43 21.57
CA GLU A 146 28.73 14.71 21.08
C GLU A 146 29.89 14.52 20.10
N VAL A 147 29.73 15.00 18.88
CA VAL A 147 30.75 14.96 17.82
C VAL A 147 31.74 16.13 18.04
N LYS A 148 33.02 15.85 18.09
CA LYS A 148 34.06 16.85 18.36
C LYS A 148 35.03 17.06 17.22
N THR A 149 35.09 16.13 16.30
CA THR A 149 36.06 16.16 15.21
C THR A 149 35.38 15.88 13.87
N ASN A 150 35.96 16.38 12.78
CA ASN A 150 35.47 16.11 11.44
C ASN A 150 35.53 14.61 11.06
N ASP A 151 36.51 13.88 11.62
CA ASP A 151 36.65 12.44 11.35
C ASP A 151 35.44 11.64 11.89
N GLU A 152 34.86 12.09 13.00
CA GLU A 152 33.66 11.48 13.58
C GLU A 152 32.42 11.73 12.71
N LEU A 153 32.40 12.75 11.85
CA LEU A 153 31.32 13.02 10.89
C LEU A 153 31.37 12.10 9.67
N LEU A 154 32.57 11.62 9.28
CA LEU A 154 32.75 10.88 8.03
C LEU A 154 31.79 9.68 7.86
N PRO A 155 31.55 8.82 8.87
CA PRO A 155 30.62 7.71 8.74
C PRO A 155 29.18 8.16 8.45
N ALA A 156 28.74 9.24 9.08
CA ALA A 156 27.42 9.82 8.85
C ALA A 156 27.29 10.40 7.43
N VAL A 157 28.30 11.17 7.00
CA VAL A 157 28.38 11.72 5.64
C VAL A 157 28.33 10.60 4.60
N GLN A 158 29.13 9.54 4.79
CA GLN A 158 29.12 8.38 3.89
C GLN A 158 27.75 7.70 3.84
N HIS A 159 27.11 7.52 4.99
CA HIS A 159 25.77 6.93 5.07
C HIS A 159 24.75 7.76 4.31
N LEU A 160 24.70 9.06 4.55
CA LEU A 160 23.76 9.99 3.89
C LEU A 160 24.02 10.10 2.36
N LEU A 161 25.29 10.13 1.94
CA LEU A 161 25.64 10.11 0.52
C LEU A 161 25.23 8.80 -0.17
N GLN A 162 25.38 7.66 0.52
CA GLN A 162 24.89 6.37 -0.03
C GLN A 162 23.39 6.36 -0.17
N SER A 163 22.66 6.93 0.79
CA SER A 163 21.20 7.07 0.76
C SER A 163 20.79 7.96 -0.41
N LEU A 164 21.43 9.14 -0.58
CA LEU A 164 21.22 10.03 -1.72
C LEU A 164 21.50 9.34 -3.06
N CYS A 165 22.62 8.64 -3.20
CA CYS A 165 22.96 7.92 -4.43
C CYS A 165 21.92 6.85 -4.77
N ARG A 166 21.38 6.16 -3.77
CA ARG A 166 20.31 5.19 -3.94
C ARG A 166 19.02 5.86 -4.43
N PHE A 167 18.65 6.98 -3.81
CA PHE A 167 17.49 7.78 -4.21
C PHE A 167 17.62 8.24 -5.67
N LEU A 168 18.74 8.86 -6.04
CA LEU A 168 18.97 9.38 -7.41
C LEU A 168 18.92 8.26 -8.45
N ARG A 169 19.50 7.09 -8.16
CA ARG A 169 19.43 5.94 -9.08
C ARG A 169 18.00 5.41 -9.23
N ASN A 170 17.26 5.29 -8.14
CA ASN A 170 15.89 4.76 -8.16
C ASN A 170 14.91 5.70 -8.86
N THR A 171 15.14 7.00 -8.77
CA THR A 171 14.29 8.02 -9.38
C THR A 171 14.81 8.47 -10.76
N GLN A 172 15.98 7.99 -11.18
CA GLN A 172 16.67 8.43 -12.42
C GLN A 172 16.90 9.95 -12.46
N LEU A 173 17.12 10.54 -11.29
CA LEU A 173 17.42 11.97 -11.15
C LEU A 173 18.90 12.23 -10.97
N GLN A 174 19.30 13.49 -11.18
CA GLN A 174 20.62 14.03 -10.91
C GLN A 174 20.51 15.26 -10.04
N THR A 175 21.54 15.54 -9.26
CA THR A 175 21.63 16.77 -8.46
C THR A 175 22.96 17.47 -8.74
N SER A 176 22.94 18.80 -8.73
CA SER A 176 24.12 19.65 -8.80
C SER A 176 24.47 20.29 -7.45
N GLU A 177 23.59 20.14 -6.47
CA GLU A 177 23.72 20.80 -5.17
C GLU A 177 23.28 19.89 -4.03
N ILE A 178 23.99 19.94 -2.92
CA ILE A 178 23.68 19.23 -1.70
C ILE A 178 23.82 20.23 -0.54
N ASN A 179 22.73 20.45 0.17
CA ASN A 179 22.72 21.28 1.38
C ASN A 179 22.92 20.40 2.62
N TRP A 180 23.95 20.71 3.39
CA TRP A 180 24.24 20.06 4.64
C TRP A 180 23.81 20.95 5.81
N GLN A 181 23.10 20.37 6.76
CA GLN A 181 22.69 21.06 7.98
C GLN A 181 23.23 20.32 9.19
N LEU A 182 23.97 21.01 10.03
CA LEU A 182 24.45 20.51 11.32
C LEU A 182 23.56 21.12 12.42
N VAL A 183 22.90 20.26 13.18
CA VAL A 183 22.04 20.67 14.28
C VAL A 183 22.75 20.35 15.60
N GLY A 184 23.17 21.37 16.32
CA GLY A 184 23.78 21.22 17.64
C GLY A 184 22.73 20.94 18.73
N ILE A 185 23.22 20.54 19.92
CA ILE A 185 22.40 20.19 21.09
C ILE A 185 21.44 21.32 21.51
N HIS A 186 21.76 22.56 21.18
CA HIS A 186 20.93 23.74 21.48
C HIS A 186 20.07 24.19 20.29
N HIS A 187 19.81 23.34 19.32
CA HIS A 187 19.04 23.65 18.10
C HIS A 187 19.60 24.81 17.27
N GLN A 188 20.90 25.09 17.39
CA GLN A 188 21.58 26.03 16.51
C GLN A 188 21.85 25.34 15.16
N LEU A 189 21.22 25.85 14.12
CA LEU A 189 21.44 25.42 12.73
C LEU A 189 22.74 26.07 12.23
N GLN A 190 23.69 25.29 11.78
CA GLN A 190 24.80 25.73 10.96
C GLN A 190 24.64 25.12 9.57
N GLU A 191 24.46 25.97 8.57
CA GLU A 191 24.53 25.60 7.15
C GLU A 191 26.01 25.58 6.73
N VAL A 192 26.43 24.51 6.09
CA VAL A 192 27.78 24.33 5.54
C VAL A 192 27.71 24.11 4.05
#